data_bf333d192a2886c6b7d5e3ee60b41b81
#
_entry.id   bf333d192a2886c6b7d5e3ee60b41b81
#
_cell.length_a   1.000
_cell.length_b   1.000
_cell.length_c   1.000
_cell.angle_alpha   90.00
_cell.angle_beta   90.00
_cell.angle_gamma   90.00
#
_symmetry.space_group_name_H-M   'P 1'
#
loop_
_entity.id
_entity.type
_entity.pdbx_description
1 polymer ?
#
loop_
_entity_poly.entity_id
_entity_poly.type
_entity_poly.pdbx_seq_one_letter_code
_entity_poly.pdbx_strand_id
1 'polypeptide(L)'
;MAKDKKKTEVSEVSINIQQIQPISKSKKDDLEIVEKKKKLKSIKTETFSSTQAGQREYIIIPNEQNFEPGIKGLKQKQKLQKQLTSKYSKDILNKEHIITTQNYKPDLNKHIIELKNVKKSYITGDLETPVLKGIDIKLDKSDFIVILGPSGSGKTTFLNIISGLDKASEGDVFVLGSNLSLLKDSHMTKFRRKTVGFVFQQYNLLTNLTAKENAEVGENLSSKKNGMSIDEIFETIGMKDQMNKYPHQMSGGQQQRVSIARALAKNPDILFADEPTGALDEEMGRKVLEILVKVNKEYKTTVIVVTHNPNIAKIANTVIHIKNGIIDNLEHNAHPADPQTIEWA
;
A
#
# COMPACT_ATOMS: atom_id res chain seq x y z
N MET A 1 -36.02 -25.02 -11.34
CA MET A 1 -34.93 -25.58 -10.52
C MET A 1 -33.82 -26.00 -11.47
N ALA A 2 -32.86 -25.13 -11.72
CA ALA A 2 -31.67 -25.40 -12.53
C ALA A 2 -30.47 -25.55 -11.58
N LYS A 3 -29.85 -26.72 -11.59
CA LYS A 3 -28.64 -27.01 -10.84
C LYS A 3 -27.46 -26.52 -11.65
N ASP A 4 -26.86 -25.41 -11.22
CA ASP A 4 -25.55 -24.97 -11.72
C ASP A 4 -24.44 -25.93 -11.27
N LYS A 5 -23.93 -26.71 -12.22
CA LYS A 5 -22.68 -27.46 -12.04
C LYS A 5 -21.52 -26.53 -12.27
N LYS A 6 -20.87 -26.06 -11.19
CA LYS A 6 -19.57 -25.42 -11.24
C LYS A 6 -18.53 -26.44 -11.72
N LYS A 7 -17.95 -26.21 -12.91
CA LYS A 7 -16.73 -26.91 -13.33
C LYS A 7 -15.53 -26.28 -12.62
N THR A 8 -14.85 -27.06 -11.81
CA THR A 8 -13.56 -26.72 -11.23
C THR A 8 -12.50 -27.35 -12.12
N GLU A 9 -11.75 -26.55 -12.85
CA GLU A 9 -10.56 -27.05 -13.56
C GLU A 9 -9.34 -26.88 -12.65
N VAL A 10 -8.71 -28.01 -12.33
CA VAL A 10 -7.43 -28.06 -11.62
C VAL A 10 -6.32 -28.16 -12.66
N SER A 11 -5.56 -27.12 -12.88
CA SER A 11 -4.41 -27.16 -13.78
C SER A 11 -3.12 -27.40 -13.01
N GLU A 12 -2.44 -28.51 -13.31
CA GLU A 12 -1.05 -28.75 -12.87
C GLU A 12 -0.08 -28.00 -13.79
N VAL A 13 0.70 -27.08 -13.24
CA VAL A 13 1.73 -26.39 -13.99
C VAL A 13 3.05 -27.12 -13.84
N SER A 14 3.40 -27.96 -14.84
CA SER A 14 4.69 -28.60 -14.96
C SER A 14 5.72 -27.61 -15.52
N ILE A 15 6.76 -27.32 -14.74
CA ILE A 15 7.92 -26.54 -15.23
C ILE A 15 8.93 -27.51 -15.82
N ASN A 16 9.06 -27.45 -17.15
CA ASN A 16 10.04 -28.26 -17.89
C ASN A 16 11.43 -27.58 -17.79
N ILE A 17 12.37 -28.25 -17.13
CA ILE A 17 13.79 -27.86 -17.09
C ILE A 17 14.57 -28.90 -17.92
N GLN A 18 14.76 -28.61 -19.20
CA GLN A 18 15.81 -29.26 -19.98
C GLN A 18 16.97 -28.28 -20.20
N GLN A 19 18.18 -28.85 -20.07
CA GLN A 19 19.53 -28.33 -20.38
C GLN A 19 20.25 -27.56 -19.25
N ILE A 20 20.96 -28.33 -18.41
CA ILE A 20 22.30 -28.01 -17.92
C ILE A 20 23.08 -29.33 -17.86
N GLN A 21 24.21 -29.40 -18.56
CA GLN A 21 25.13 -30.54 -18.54
C GLN A 21 25.88 -30.66 -17.21
N PRO A 22 26.27 -31.86 -16.76
CA PRO A 22 26.77 -32.09 -15.41
C PRO A 22 28.28 -31.87 -15.30
N ILE A 23 28.69 -31.14 -14.26
CA ILE A 23 30.06 -31.19 -13.73
C ILE A 23 30.06 -32.13 -12.53
N SER A 24 30.94 -33.12 -12.56
CA SER A 24 31.11 -34.21 -11.62
C SER A 24 31.47 -33.77 -10.20
N LYS A 25 30.70 -34.23 -9.16
CA LYS A 25 31.19 -34.55 -7.80
C LYS A 25 30.11 -35.29 -7.00
N SER A 26 30.55 -36.37 -6.34
CA SER A 26 29.97 -37.24 -5.30
C SER A 26 28.44 -37.51 -5.26
N LYS A 27 28.06 -38.77 -5.55
CA LYS A 27 26.70 -39.26 -5.74
C LYS A 27 25.76 -39.27 -4.48
N LYS A 28 26.20 -38.93 -3.28
CA LYS A 28 25.34 -38.95 -2.09
C LYS A 28 24.69 -37.62 -1.77
N ASP A 29 25.41 -36.53 -1.97
CA ASP A 29 24.85 -35.18 -1.71
C ASP A 29 23.87 -34.75 -2.80
N ASP A 30 24.03 -35.25 -4.02
CA ASP A 30 23.16 -34.94 -5.16
C ASP A 30 21.77 -35.56 -5.06
N LEU A 31 21.61 -36.74 -4.41
CA LEU A 31 20.30 -37.36 -4.19
C LEU A 31 19.44 -36.62 -3.17
N GLU A 32 20.04 -36.09 -2.10
CA GLU A 32 19.33 -35.30 -1.09
C GLU A 32 18.89 -33.92 -1.63
N ILE A 33 19.71 -33.32 -2.48
CA ILE A 33 19.41 -32.05 -3.15
C ILE A 33 18.32 -32.22 -4.22
N VAL A 34 18.29 -33.36 -4.92
CA VAL A 34 17.28 -33.68 -5.95
C VAL A 34 15.93 -33.99 -5.30
N GLU A 35 15.88 -34.70 -4.15
CA GLU A 35 14.62 -34.93 -3.43
C GLU A 35 14.07 -33.67 -2.78
N LYS A 36 14.93 -32.81 -2.21
CA LYS A 36 14.51 -31.48 -1.72
C LYS A 36 14.01 -30.55 -2.85
N LYS A 37 14.56 -30.66 -4.06
CA LYS A 37 14.06 -29.94 -5.24
C LYS A 37 12.74 -30.49 -5.78
N LYS A 38 12.46 -31.80 -5.64
CA LYS A 38 11.20 -32.41 -6.09
C LYS A 38 10.01 -32.05 -5.22
N LYS A 39 10.18 -31.77 -3.91
CA LYS A 39 9.09 -31.39 -2.99
C LYS A 39 8.53 -29.97 -3.19
N LEU A 40 9.19 -29.12 -3.97
CA LEU A 40 8.73 -27.74 -4.30
C LEU A 40 8.09 -27.62 -5.69
N LYS A 41 7.76 -28.74 -6.37
CA LYS A 41 7.46 -28.77 -7.80
C LYS A 41 6.02 -28.56 -8.22
N SER A 42 5.05 -28.46 -7.34
CA SER A 42 3.66 -28.17 -7.74
C SER A 42 2.99 -27.23 -6.75
N ILE A 43 2.87 -25.96 -7.12
CA ILE A 43 1.92 -25.04 -6.48
C ILE A 43 0.57 -25.38 -7.09
N LYS A 44 -0.33 -26.01 -6.31
CA LYS A 44 -1.71 -26.17 -6.73
C LYS A 44 -2.36 -24.81 -6.80
N THR A 45 -2.95 -24.47 -7.94
CA THR A 45 -3.72 -23.24 -8.13
C THR A 45 -5.14 -23.62 -8.49
N GLU A 46 -6.10 -23.03 -7.81
CA GLU A 46 -7.52 -23.14 -8.18
C GLU A 46 -7.91 -21.86 -8.92
N THR A 47 -8.42 -22.03 -10.14
CA THR A 47 -8.91 -20.91 -10.96
C THR A 47 -10.43 -20.92 -10.91
N PHE A 48 -11.02 -19.82 -10.48
CA PHE A 48 -12.47 -19.62 -10.51
C PHE A 48 -12.78 -18.55 -11.55
N SER A 49 -13.44 -18.94 -12.64
CA SER A 49 -14.00 -17.98 -13.60
C SER A 49 -15.34 -17.46 -13.06
N SER A 50 -15.54 -16.14 -13.09
CA SER A 50 -16.85 -15.55 -12.87
C SER A 50 -17.58 -15.48 -14.22
N THR A 51 -18.82 -15.97 -14.27
CA THR A 51 -19.65 -16.01 -15.49
C THR A 51 -20.28 -14.67 -15.88
N GLN A 52 -19.96 -13.57 -15.19
CA GLN A 52 -20.47 -12.25 -15.53
C GLN A 52 -19.45 -11.46 -16.36
N ALA A 53 -19.87 -10.96 -17.52
CA ALA A 53 -19.03 -10.14 -18.40
C ALA A 53 -18.49 -8.90 -17.66
N GLY A 54 -17.15 -8.73 -17.68
CA GLY A 54 -16.46 -7.61 -17.05
C GLY A 54 -15.87 -7.88 -15.67
N GLN A 55 -16.05 -9.03 -15.05
CA GLN A 55 -15.39 -9.41 -13.81
C GLN A 55 -14.05 -10.10 -14.07
N ARG A 56 -13.00 -9.69 -13.32
CA ARG A 56 -11.68 -10.32 -13.39
C ARG A 56 -11.73 -11.72 -12.78
N GLU A 57 -11.00 -12.65 -13.40
CA GLU A 57 -10.84 -14.00 -12.84
C GLU A 57 -10.01 -13.99 -11.56
N TYR A 58 -10.37 -14.88 -10.64
CA TYR A 58 -9.66 -15.10 -9.40
C TYR A 58 -8.73 -16.29 -9.53
N ILE A 59 -7.47 -16.12 -9.12
CA ILE A 59 -6.51 -17.21 -8.96
C ILE A 59 -6.20 -17.32 -7.45
N ILE A 60 -6.69 -18.38 -6.84
CA ILE A 60 -6.42 -18.68 -5.44
C ILE A 60 -5.24 -19.63 -5.35
N ILE A 61 -4.24 -19.26 -4.58
CA ILE A 61 -3.07 -20.08 -4.32
C ILE A 61 -3.20 -20.59 -2.89
N PRO A 62 -3.52 -21.90 -2.68
CA PRO A 62 -3.72 -22.45 -1.35
C PRO A 62 -2.47 -22.29 -0.48
N ASN A 63 -2.67 -21.83 0.76
CA ASN A 63 -1.59 -21.66 1.75
C ASN A 63 -1.37 -22.96 2.58
N GLU A 64 -1.56 -24.13 1.96
CA GLU A 64 -1.47 -25.44 2.64
C GLU A 64 -0.03 -25.95 2.84
N GLN A 65 0.98 -25.09 2.71
CA GLN A 65 2.37 -25.53 2.88
C GLN A 65 2.75 -25.53 4.36
N ASN A 66 3.16 -26.69 4.86
CA ASN A 66 3.79 -26.83 6.18
C ASN A 66 5.19 -26.20 6.13
N PHE A 67 5.32 -24.96 6.59
CA PHE A 67 6.61 -24.32 6.77
C PHE A 67 7.20 -24.66 8.15
N GLU A 68 8.52 -24.76 8.22
CA GLU A 68 9.21 -24.91 9.50
C GLU A 68 8.94 -23.69 10.41
N PRO A 69 8.94 -23.84 11.73
CA PRO A 69 8.80 -22.72 12.64
C PRO A 69 10.02 -21.78 12.58
N GLY A 70 9.84 -20.51 12.98
CA GLY A 70 10.90 -19.51 13.11
C GLY A 70 11.49 -19.03 11.78
N ILE A 71 12.73 -18.55 11.84
CA ILE A 71 13.43 -17.88 10.71
C ILE A 71 13.52 -18.77 9.47
N LYS A 72 13.68 -20.09 9.61
CA LYS A 72 13.72 -21.00 8.47
C LYS A 72 12.40 -20.98 7.70
N GLY A 73 11.27 -21.10 8.41
CA GLY A 73 9.95 -21.03 7.81
C GLY A 73 9.68 -19.67 7.15
N LEU A 74 10.10 -18.57 7.79
CA LEU A 74 9.98 -17.26 7.19
C LEU A 74 10.79 -17.13 5.90
N LYS A 75 12.03 -17.64 5.85
CA LYS A 75 12.85 -17.70 4.63
C LYS A 75 12.20 -18.56 3.53
N GLN A 76 11.54 -19.66 3.90
CA GLN A 76 10.79 -20.51 2.97
C GLN A 76 9.59 -19.76 2.38
N LYS A 77 8.81 -19.05 3.20
CA LYS A 77 7.67 -18.21 2.77
C LYS A 77 8.12 -17.08 1.85
N GLN A 78 9.21 -16.39 2.18
CA GLN A 78 9.78 -15.34 1.32
C GLN A 78 10.23 -15.88 -0.04
N LYS A 79 10.79 -17.10 -0.07
CA LYS A 79 11.17 -17.77 -1.33
C LYS A 79 9.94 -18.09 -2.18
N LEU A 80 8.88 -18.61 -1.60
CA LEU A 80 7.60 -18.84 -2.28
C LEU A 80 7.04 -17.52 -2.82
N GLN A 81 6.98 -16.48 -2.00
CA GLN A 81 6.50 -15.17 -2.40
C GLN A 81 7.30 -14.60 -3.59
N LYS A 82 8.63 -14.78 -3.62
CA LYS A 82 9.47 -14.38 -4.75
C LYS A 82 9.11 -15.14 -6.04
N GLN A 83 8.79 -16.45 -5.95
CA GLN A 83 8.37 -17.25 -7.09
C GLN A 83 7.02 -16.77 -7.64
N LEU A 84 6.04 -16.56 -6.76
CA LEU A 84 4.71 -16.04 -7.12
C LEU A 84 4.82 -14.63 -7.73
N THR A 85 5.62 -13.76 -7.13
CA THR A 85 5.92 -12.42 -7.65
C THR A 85 6.52 -12.50 -9.06
N SER A 86 7.44 -13.44 -9.29
CA SER A 86 8.03 -13.61 -10.64
C SER A 86 7.01 -14.03 -11.69
N LYS A 87 6.05 -14.86 -11.31
CA LYS A 87 5.03 -15.40 -12.21
C LYS A 87 3.91 -14.38 -12.48
N TYR A 88 3.35 -13.76 -11.45
CA TYR A 88 2.08 -13.04 -11.54
C TYR A 88 2.19 -11.51 -11.51
N SER A 89 3.35 -10.94 -11.24
CA SER A 89 3.50 -9.49 -11.04
C SER A 89 3.05 -8.64 -12.24
N LYS A 90 3.18 -9.16 -13.47
CA LYS A 90 2.74 -8.46 -14.69
C LYS A 90 1.21 -8.47 -14.79
N ASP A 91 0.58 -9.61 -14.57
CA ASP A 91 -0.87 -9.77 -14.57
C ASP A 91 -1.55 -8.85 -13.55
N ILE A 92 -0.99 -8.80 -12.32
CA ILE A 92 -1.48 -7.94 -11.25
C ILE A 92 -1.37 -6.47 -11.64
N LEU A 93 -0.22 -6.05 -12.20
CA LEU A 93 -0.02 -4.67 -12.64
C LEU A 93 -1.00 -4.27 -13.75
N ASN A 94 -1.27 -5.17 -14.69
CA ASN A 94 -2.19 -4.96 -15.80
C ASN A 94 -3.67 -5.19 -15.38
N LYS A 95 -3.91 -5.66 -14.15
CA LYS A 95 -5.24 -6.00 -13.62
C LYS A 95 -5.97 -7.07 -14.45
N GLU A 96 -5.23 -8.03 -15.00
CA GLU A 96 -5.77 -9.17 -15.78
C GLU A 96 -6.47 -10.15 -14.84
N HIS A 97 -5.82 -10.52 -13.72
CA HIS A 97 -6.37 -11.43 -12.73
C HIS A 97 -6.30 -10.85 -11.31
N ILE A 98 -7.13 -11.38 -10.41
CA ILE A 98 -7.05 -11.13 -8.96
C ILE A 98 -6.41 -12.35 -8.33
N ILE A 99 -5.20 -12.17 -7.80
CA ILE A 99 -4.38 -13.28 -7.24
C ILE A 99 -4.32 -13.14 -5.73
N THR A 100 -4.75 -14.16 -5.02
CA THR A 100 -4.78 -14.23 -3.55
C THR A 100 -4.04 -15.47 -3.05
N THR A 101 -3.37 -15.34 -1.90
CA THR A 101 -2.65 -16.41 -1.21
C THR A 101 -3.35 -16.87 0.08
N GLN A 102 -4.52 -16.31 0.42
CA GLN A 102 -5.19 -16.50 1.70
C GLN A 102 -6.58 -17.14 1.59
N ASN A 103 -6.90 -17.84 0.49
CA ASN A 103 -8.24 -18.37 0.24
C ASN A 103 -9.35 -17.33 0.51
N TYR A 104 -9.15 -16.12 0.00
CA TYR A 104 -9.96 -14.95 0.25
C TYR A 104 -10.30 -14.25 -1.07
N LYS A 105 -11.53 -13.76 -1.19
CA LYS A 105 -11.99 -12.96 -2.35
C LYS A 105 -12.21 -11.51 -1.89
N PRO A 106 -11.38 -10.55 -2.32
CA PRO A 106 -11.55 -9.14 -1.97
C PRO A 106 -12.76 -8.54 -2.68
N ASP A 107 -13.46 -7.61 -2.02
CA ASP A 107 -14.50 -6.77 -2.63
C ASP A 107 -13.90 -5.47 -3.18
N LEU A 108 -13.31 -5.56 -4.35
CA LEU A 108 -12.59 -4.45 -5.00
C LEU A 108 -13.51 -3.33 -5.50
N ASN A 109 -14.83 -3.53 -5.51
CA ASN A 109 -15.79 -2.50 -5.89
C ASN A 109 -16.05 -1.54 -4.75
N LYS A 110 -16.17 -2.05 -3.53
CA LYS A 110 -16.45 -1.28 -2.32
C LYS A 110 -15.18 -0.71 -1.70
N HIS A 111 -14.17 -1.54 -1.49
CA HIS A 111 -12.99 -1.15 -0.74
C HIS A 111 -11.82 -0.73 -1.62
N ILE A 112 -11.12 0.32 -1.21
CA ILE A 112 -9.89 0.78 -1.87
C ILE A 112 -8.67 0.01 -1.41
N ILE A 113 -8.68 -0.40 -0.12
CA ILE A 113 -7.63 -1.20 0.51
C ILE A 113 -8.28 -2.36 1.24
N GLU A 114 -7.77 -3.58 1.03
CA GLU A 114 -8.13 -4.76 1.81
C GLU A 114 -6.86 -5.54 2.18
N LEU A 115 -6.70 -5.81 3.45
CA LEU A 115 -5.61 -6.62 3.99
C LEU A 115 -6.18 -7.93 4.52
N LYS A 116 -5.46 -9.02 4.23
CA LYS A 116 -5.81 -10.34 4.75
C LYS A 116 -4.60 -11.04 5.35
N ASN A 117 -4.64 -11.23 6.68
CA ASN A 117 -3.60 -11.86 7.48
C ASN A 117 -2.20 -11.28 7.23
N VAL A 118 -2.11 -9.94 7.16
CA VAL A 118 -0.86 -9.26 6.81
C VAL A 118 0.08 -9.24 8.00
N LYS A 119 1.27 -9.82 7.81
CA LYS A 119 2.37 -9.82 8.78
C LYS A 119 3.60 -9.14 8.20
N LYS A 120 4.37 -8.50 9.08
CA LYS A 120 5.67 -7.94 8.76
C LYS A 120 6.66 -8.25 9.86
N SER A 121 7.75 -8.90 9.48
CA SER A 121 8.93 -9.09 10.32
C SER A 121 10.17 -8.56 9.61
N TYR A 122 11.08 -7.95 10.34
CA TYR A 122 12.42 -7.60 9.88
C TYR A 122 13.41 -8.63 10.37
N ILE A 123 14.37 -9.01 9.52
CA ILE A 123 15.42 -9.98 9.84
C ILE A 123 16.76 -9.26 9.84
N THR A 124 17.45 -9.29 10.97
CA THR A 124 18.81 -8.76 11.12
C THR A 124 19.70 -9.88 11.64
N GLY A 125 20.53 -10.47 10.76
CA GLY A 125 21.27 -11.68 11.07
C GLY A 125 20.33 -12.85 11.39
N ASP A 126 20.41 -13.38 12.60
CA ASP A 126 19.56 -14.45 13.11
C ASP A 126 18.43 -13.99 14.03
N LEU A 127 18.23 -12.66 14.12
CA LEU A 127 17.13 -12.08 14.90
C LEU A 127 15.96 -11.75 13.99
N GLU A 128 14.77 -12.26 14.34
CA GLU A 128 13.49 -11.85 13.75
C GLU A 128 12.78 -10.87 14.68
N THR A 129 12.41 -9.69 14.16
CA THR A 129 11.63 -8.68 14.86
C THR A 129 10.25 -8.58 14.20
N PRO A 130 9.19 -9.19 14.76
CA PRO A 130 7.84 -9.08 14.25
C PRO A 130 7.26 -7.70 14.60
N VAL A 131 6.80 -6.97 13.58
CA VAL A 131 6.21 -5.62 13.73
C VAL A 131 4.71 -5.65 13.48
N LEU A 132 4.23 -6.28 12.40
CA LEU A 132 2.80 -6.50 12.19
C LEU A 132 2.48 -8.01 12.34
N LYS A 133 1.38 -8.30 13.06
CA LYS A 133 1.13 -9.66 13.59
C LYS A 133 -0.16 -10.30 13.04
N GLY A 134 -0.52 -10.02 11.79
CA GLY A 134 -1.71 -10.60 11.16
C GLY A 134 -2.86 -9.59 11.13
N ILE A 135 -2.73 -8.56 10.30
CA ILE A 135 -3.73 -7.52 10.15
C ILE A 135 -4.76 -7.93 9.09
N ASP A 136 -6.02 -7.88 9.48
CA ASP A 136 -7.20 -7.95 8.63
C ASP A 136 -7.93 -6.62 8.70
N ILE A 137 -8.12 -5.92 7.56
CA ILE A 137 -8.87 -4.67 7.50
C ILE A 137 -9.40 -4.41 6.10
N LYS A 138 -10.51 -3.67 6.02
CA LYS A 138 -11.11 -3.15 4.79
C LYS A 138 -11.33 -1.66 4.93
N LEU A 139 -10.89 -0.88 3.96
CA LEU A 139 -10.99 0.57 3.95
C LEU A 139 -11.74 1.03 2.71
N ASP A 140 -12.71 1.91 2.88
CA ASP A 140 -13.60 2.36 1.83
C ASP A 140 -12.96 3.46 0.96
N LYS A 141 -13.49 3.61 -0.24
CA LYS A 141 -13.08 4.67 -1.18
C LYS A 141 -13.56 6.02 -0.68
N SER A 142 -12.78 7.04 -0.96
CA SER A 142 -13.09 8.44 -0.64
C SER A 142 -13.25 8.74 0.85
N ASP A 143 -12.81 7.85 1.73
CA ASP A 143 -12.75 8.09 3.16
C ASP A 143 -11.57 9.00 3.55
N PHE A 144 -11.77 9.78 4.60
CA PHE A 144 -10.70 10.40 5.37
C PHE A 144 -10.37 9.49 6.55
N ILE A 145 -9.20 8.88 6.52
CA ILE A 145 -8.78 7.83 7.46
C ILE A 145 -7.64 8.35 8.32
N VAL A 146 -7.74 8.16 9.64
CA VAL A 146 -6.66 8.47 10.58
C VAL A 146 -6.16 7.20 11.24
N ILE A 147 -4.83 7.03 11.26
CA ILE A 147 -4.15 5.92 11.91
C ILE A 147 -3.48 6.45 13.17
N LEU A 148 -3.93 5.99 14.31
CA LEU A 148 -3.44 6.33 15.64
C LEU A 148 -2.69 5.18 16.31
N GLY A 149 -1.87 5.52 17.28
CA GLY A 149 -1.22 4.56 18.18
C GLY A 149 0.07 5.12 18.76
N PRO A 150 0.59 4.52 19.84
CA PRO A 150 1.83 4.96 20.48
C PRO A 150 3.05 4.81 19.55
N SER A 151 4.16 5.44 19.91
CA SER A 151 5.43 5.25 19.19
C SER A 151 5.82 3.76 19.21
N GLY A 152 6.36 3.25 18.10
CA GLY A 152 6.75 1.85 17.97
C GLY A 152 5.59 0.85 17.80
N SER A 153 4.33 1.29 17.73
CA SER A 153 3.19 0.37 17.57
C SER A 153 3.08 -0.29 16.19
N GLY A 154 3.84 0.19 15.19
CA GLY A 154 3.82 -0.33 13.81
C GLY A 154 3.10 0.55 12.78
N LYS A 155 2.65 1.78 13.14
CA LYS A 155 1.92 2.69 12.23
C LYS A 155 2.66 2.97 10.92
N THR A 156 3.91 3.42 11.01
CA THR A 156 4.73 3.72 9.83
C THR A 156 4.99 2.45 9.00
N THR A 157 5.19 1.29 9.63
CA THR A 157 5.31 0.01 8.92
C THR A 157 4.02 -0.35 8.19
N PHE A 158 2.87 -0.17 8.84
CA PHE A 158 1.56 -0.37 8.23
C PHE A 158 1.36 0.57 7.03
N LEU A 159 1.63 1.87 7.20
CA LEU A 159 1.60 2.86 6.13
C LEU A 159 2.48 2.46 4.94
N ASN A 160 3.73 2.06 5.22
CA ASN A 160 4.68 1.66 4.18
C ASN A 160 4.20 0.45 3.38
N ILE A 161 3.52 -0.49 4.02
CA ILE A 161 2.98 -1.68 3.35
C ILE A 161 1.78 -1.32 2.47
N ILE A 162 0.80 -0.57 2.98
CA ILE A 162 -0.40 -0.23 2.20
C ILE A 162 -0.12 0.78 1.09
N SER A 163 0.95 1.55 1.22
CA SER A 163 1.41 2.48 0.18
C SER A 163 2.36 1.86 -0.84
N GLY A 164 2.83 0.63 -0.57
CA GLY A 164 3.81 -0.07 -1.41
C GLY A 164 5.23 0.48 -1.32
N LEU A 165 5.59 1.17 -0.24
CA LEU A 165 6.98 1.54 0.08
C LEU A 165 7.76 0.35 0.62
N ASP A 166 7.07 -0.57 1.31
CA ASP A 166 7.63 -1.83 1.79
C ASP A 166 6.68 -2.99 1.44
N LYS A 167 7.14 -4.22 1.57
CA LYS A 167 6.38 -5.44 1.30
C LYS A 167 6.03 -6.16 2.59
N ALA A 168 4.82 -6.71 2.64
CA ALA A 168 4.45 -7.65 3.69
C ALA A 168 5.36 -8.89 3.66
N SER A 169 5.65 -9.44 4.83
CA SER A 169 6.34 -10.73 4.95
C SER A 169 5.42 -11.90 4.65
N GLU A 170 4.13 -11.76 5.00
CA GLU A 170 3.05 -12.71 4.75
C GLU A 170 1.72 -11.98 4.54
N GLY A 171 0.76 -12.66 3.93
CA GLY A 171 -0.59 -12.13 3.71
C GLY A 171 -0.75 -11.35 2.41
N ASP A 172 -1.99 -11.00 2.12
CA ASP A 172 -2.38 -10.29 0.92
C ASP A 172 -2.68 -8.82 1.21
N VAL A 173 -2.12 -7.94 0.40
CA VAL A 173 -2.31 -6.48 0.46
C VAL A 173 -2.93 -6.02 -0.83
N PHE A 174 -4.26 -5.91 -0.86
CA PHE A 174 -4.98 -5.37 -2.01
C PHE A 174 -5.11 -3.86 -1.89
N VAL A 175 -4.60 -3.13 -2.87
CA VAL A 175 -4.77 -1.68 -3.01
C VAL A 175 -5.23 -1.38 -4.43
N LEU A 176 -6.35 -0.69 -4.58
CA LEU A 176 -6.95 -0.40 -5.89
C LEU A 176 -7.09 -1.66 -6.76
N GLY A 177 -7.34 -2.79 -6.12
CA GLY A 177 -7.52 -4.09 -6.77
C GLY A 177 -6.23 -4.76 -7.26
N SER A 178 -5.06 -4.30 -6.81
CA SER A 178 -3.77 -4.93 -7.08
C SER A 178 -3.21 -5.53 -5.79
N ASN A 179 -2.83 -6.81 -5.79
CA ASN A 179 -2.15 -7.44 -4.65
C ASN A 179 -0.68 -7.00 -4.60
N LEU A 180 -0.37 -6.02 -3.74
CA LEU A 180 0.97 -5.44 -3.62
C LEU A 180 2.00 -6.45 -3.12
N SER A 181 1.59 -7.42 -2.30
CA SER A 181 2.49 -8.47 -1.79
C SER A 181 3.17 -9.26 -2.90
N LEU A 182 2.57 -9.32 -4.08
CA LEU A 182 3.06 -10.09 -5.24
C LEU A 182 3.61 -9.21 -6.37
N LEU A 183 3.80 -7.90 -6.16
CA LEU A 183 4.43 -7.03 -7.16
C LEU A 183 5.95 -7.07 -7.09
N LYS A 184 6.64 -7.09 -8.24
CA LYS A 184 8.09 -6.80 -8.36
C LYS A 184 8.36 -5.33 -8.03
N ASP A 185 9.57 -4.99 -7.60
CA ASP A 185 9.93 -3.63 -7.20
C ASP A 185 9.73 -2.61 -8.33
N SER A 186 10.07 -2.99 -9.56
CA SER A 186 9.83 -2.16 -10.75
C SER A 186 8.33 -1.93 -11.02
N HIS A 187 7.47 -2.93 -10.76
CA HIS A 187 6.03 -2.83 -10.89
C HIS A 187 5.41 -2.05 -9.73
N MET A 188 5.94 -2.22 -8.52
CA MET A 188 5.58 -1.42 -7.35
C MET A 188 5.86 0.07 -7.57
N THR A 189 7.01 0.40 -8.16
CA THR A 189 7.33 1.79 -8.55
C THR A 189 6.35 2.34 -9.58
N LYS A 190 5.97 1.54 -10.59
CA LYS A 190 4.93 1.93 -11.56
C LYS A 190 3.57 2.10 -10.90
N PHE A 191 3.21 1.23 -9.95
CA PHE A 191 1.98 1.34 -9.17
C PHE A 191 1.96 2.65 -8.37
N ARG A 192 2.98 2.91 -7.55
CA ARG A 192 3.08 4.17 -6.77
C ARG A 192 3.03 5.40 -7.66
N ARG A 193 3.74 5.36 -8.79
CA ARG A 193 3.74 6.48 -9.76
C ARG A 193 2.33 6.83 -10.24
N LYS A 194 1.47 5.83 -10.46
CA LYS A 194 0.12 6.03 -11.03
C LYS A 194 -0.93 6.41 -10.00
N THR A 195 -0.80 5.93 -8.76
CA THR A 195 -1.95 5.86 -7.85
C THR A 195 -1.78 6.55 -6.52
N VAL A 196 -0.54 6.78 -6.08
CA VAL A 196 -0.26 7.22 -4.71
C VAL A 196 0.41 8.57 -4.66
N GLY A 197 -0.11 9.49 -3.85
CA GLY A 197 0.57 10.72 -3.41
C GLY A 197 1.11 10.55 -1.99
N PHE A 198 2.23 11.22 -1.68
CA PHE A 198 2.85 11.22 -0.36
C PHE A 198 3.10 12.63 0.14
N VAL A 199 2.72 12.87 1.40
CA VAL A 199 3.06 14.03 2.20
C VAL A 199 3.81 13.53 3.42
N PHE A 200 5.04 13.99 3.63
CA PHE A 200 5.91 13.57 4.73
C PHE A 200 6.02 14.66 5.78
N GLN A 201 6.37 14.30 7.01
CA GLN A 201 6.65 15.22 8.09
C GLN A 201 7.81 16.16 7.74
N GLN A 202 8.88 15.62 7.16
CA GLN A 202 9.93 16.42 6.51
C GLN A 202 9.48 16.66 5.07
N TYR A 203 9.32 17.90 4.68
CA TYR A 203 8.66 18.31 3.44
C TYR A 203 9.26 17.70 2.17
N ASN A 204 10.54 17.31 2.20
CA ASN A 204 11.27 16.67 1.10
C ASN A 204 11.16 17.43 -0.24
N LEU A 205 11.15 18.78 -0.17
CA LEU A 205 11.15 19.63 -1.36
C LEU A 205 12.53 19.63 -2.02
N LEU A 206 12.54 19.76 -3.32
CA LEU A 206 13.75 20.01 -4.10
C LEU A 206 14.15 21.48 -3.90
N THR A 207 15.26 21.70 -3.18
CA THR A 207 15.66 23.02 -2.70
C THR A 207 16.09 23.98 -3.79
N ASN A 208 16.48 23.46 -4.96
CA ASN A 208 16.88 24.19 -6.16
C ASN A 208 15.72 24.47 -7.13
N LEU A 209 14.50 24.08 -6.77
CA LEU A 209 13.28 24.35 -7.53
C LEU A 209 12.35 25.27 -6.74
N THR A 210 11.62 26.10 -7.45
CA THR A 210 10.55 26.95 -6.90
C THR A 210 9.38 26.10 -6.39
N ALA A 211 8.41 26.70 -5.71
CA ALA A 211 7.17 26.04 -5.28
C ALA A 211 6.43 25.43 -6.47
N LYS A 212 6.27 26.21 -7.55
CA LYS A 212 5.62 25.76 -8.78
C LYS A 212 6.34 24.58 -9.40
N GLU A 213 7.65 24.69 -9.61
CA GLU A 213 8.45 23.61 -10.19
C GLU A 213 8.44 22.34 -9.32
N ASN A 214 8.41 22.46 -7.98
CA ASN A 214 8.21 21.31 -7.09
C ASN A 214 6.86 20.61 -7.36
N ALA A 215 5.78 21.36 -7.59
CA ALA A 215 4.48 20.78 -7.94
C ALA A 215 4.50 20.17 -9.35
N GLU A 216 5.13 20.80 -10.32
CA GLU A 216 5.31 20.29 -11.69
C GLU A 216 6.07 18.95 -11.74
N VAL A 217 7.00 18.71 -10.81
CA VAL A 217 7.60 17.38 -10.65
C VAL A 217 6.53 16.31 -10.37
N GLY A 218 5.52 16.64 -9.55
CA GLY A 218 4.38 15.75 -9.30
C GLY A 218 3.56 15.54 -10.57
N GLU A 219 3.22 16.60 -11.28
CA GLU A 219 2.47 16.59 -12.54
C GLU A 219 3.17 15.72 -13.61
N ASN A 220 4.47 15.91 -13.80
CA ASN A 220 5.29 15.11 -14.74
C ASN A 220 5.33 13.62 -14.39
N LEU A 221 5.06 13.25 -13.15
CA LEU A 221 4.93 11.85 -12.74
C LEU A 221 3.51 11.32 -12.94
N SER A 222 2.53 12.18 -13.18
CA SER A 222 1.14 11.76 -13.39
C SER A 222 1.00 10.95 -14.67
N SER A 223 0.14 9.93 -14.60
CA SER A 223 -0.31 9.17 -15.78
C SER A 223 -1.74 9.52 -16.19
N LYS A 224 -2.39 10.42 -15.44
CA LYS A 224 -3.78 10.84 -15.63
C LYS A 224 -3.81 12.26 -16.22
N LYS A 225 -4.58 12.45 -17.30
CA LYS A 225 -4.65 13.72 -18.02
C LYS A 225 -5.63 14.74 -17.42
N ASN A 226 -6.58 14.31 -16.58
CA ASN A 226 -7.65 15.13 -16.03
C ASN A 226 -7.43 15.41 -14.54
N GLY A 227 -6.26 15.92 -14.18
CA GLY A 227 -5.96 16.40 -12.83
C GLY A 227 -6.29 17.88 -12.68
N MET A 228 -6.16 18.39 -11.46
CA MET A 228 -6.15 19.83 -11.18
C MET A 228 -4.97 20.48 -11.91
N SER A 229 -5.18 21.66 -12.48
CA SER A 229 -4.06 22.47 -12.95
C SER A 229 -3.19 22.95 -11.79
N ILE A 230 -1.95 23.27 -12.05
CA ILE A 230 -1.02 23.80 -11.02
C ILE A 230 -1.62 25.07 -10.37
N ASP A 231 -2.25 25.94 -11.16
CA ASP A 231 -2.88 27.14 -10.65
C ASP A 231 -4.03 26.84 -9.68
N GLU A 232 -4.92 25.90 -10.01
CA GLU A 232 -6.01 25.45 -9.13
C GLU A 232 -5.48 24.80 -7.84
N ILE A 233 -4.39 24.04 -7.93
CA ILE A 233 -3.74 23.45 -6.76
C ILE A 233 -3.21 24.56 -5.85
N PHE A 234 -2.49 25.55 -6.40
CA PHE A 234 -1.92 26.64 -5.61
C PHE A 234 -3.00 27.55 -5.02
N GLU A 235 -4.11 27.72 -5.69
CA GLU A 235 -5.29 28.41 -5.14
C GLU A 235 -5.90 27.60 -3.97
N THR A 236 -6.05 26.29 -4.14
CA THR A 236 -6.58 25.38 -3.11
C THR A 236 -5.73 25.38 -1.84
N ILE A 237 -4.39 25.41 -1.96
CA ILE A 237 -3.49 25.45 -0.80
C ILE A 237 -3.21 26.87 -0.30
N GLY A 238 -3.81 27.91 -0.89
CA GLY A 238 -3.62 29.32 -0.50
C GLY A 238 -2.17 29.79 -0.68
N MET A 239 -1.54 29.45 -1.81
CA MET A 239 -0.13 29.76 -2.08
C MET A 239 0.11 30.39 -3.47
N LYS A 240 -0.95 30.89 -4.12
CA LYS A 240 -0.86 31.45 -5.51
C LYS A 240 0.23 32.50 -5.65
N ASP A 241 0.31 33.43 -4.70
CA ASP A 241 1.30 34.49 -4.72
C ASP A 241 2.72 34.08 -4.36
N GLN A 242 2.89 32.80 -3.97
CA GLN A 242 4.15 32.21 -3.49
C GLN A 242 4.77 31.22 -4.48
N MET A 243 4.16 31.04 -5.67
CA MET A 243 4.54 30.01 -6.65
C MET A 243 6.02 30.09 -7.08
N ASN A 244 6.58 31.29 -7.14
CA ASN A 244 7.95 31.52 -7.59
C ASN A 244 8.99 31.53 -6.47
N LYS A 245 8.57 31.30 -5.21
CA LYS A 245 9.53 31.21 -4.08
C LYS A 245 10.22 29.86 -4.03
N TYR A 246 11.48 29.89 -3.62
CA TYR A 246 12.26 28.70 -3.31
C TYR A 246 11.99 28.21 -1.87
N PRO A 247 12.22 26.93 -1.54
CA PRO A 247 11.98 26.38 -0.20
C PRO A 247 12.63 27.18 0.92
N HIS A 248 13.86 27.67 0.74
CA HIS A 248 14.56 28.49 1.74
C HIS A 248 13.93 29.87 2.01
N GLN A 249 13.01 30.33 1.15
CA GLN A 249 12.25 31.59 1.28
C GLN A 249 10.88 31.38 1.91
N MET A 250 10.56 30.16 2.35
CA MET A 250 9.24 29.78 2.84
C MET A 250 9.30 29.33 4.30
N SER A 251 8.24 29.65 5.06
CA SER A 251 8.03 29.04 6.39
C SER A 251 7.77 27.54 6.28
N GLY A 252 7.94 26.80 7.40
CA GLY A 252 7.66 25.37 7.46
C GLY A 252 6.24 25.02 6.96
N GLY A 253 5.23 25.77 7.40
CA GLY A 253 3.84 25.58 6.95
C GLY A 253 3.64 25.85 5.46
N GLN A 254 4.39 26.80 4.87
CA GLN A 254 4.39 27.04 3.43
C GLN A 254 5.04 25.88 2.68
N GLN A 255 6.18 25.39 3.15
CA GLN A 255 6.86 24.22 2.56
C GLN A 255 5.98 22.96 2.63
N GLN A 256 5.26 22.75 3.73
CA GLN A 256 4.33 21.63 3.86
C GLN A 256 3.19 21.73 2.84
N ARG A 257 2.61 22.93 2.65
CA ARG A 257 1.58 23.13 1.64
C ARG A 257 2.11 22.88 0.22
N VAL A 258 3.33 23.26 -0.10
CA VAL A 258 3.98 22.93 -1.39
C VAL A 258 4.22 21.43 -1.53
N SER A 259 4.58 20.72 -0.44
CA SER A 259 4.68 19.25 -0.45
C SER A 259 3.32 18.60 -0.77
N ILE A 260 2.23 19.15 -0.23
CA ILE A 260 0.86 18.73 -0.58
C ILE A 260 0.56 19.04 -2.05
N ALA A 261 0.90 20.23 -2.54
CA ALA A 261 0.72 20.61 -3.95
C ALA A 261 1.39 19.60 -4.89
N ARG A 262 2.66 19.26 -4.61
CA ARG A 262 3.40 18.24 -5.39
C ARG A 262 2.71 16.89 -5.38
N ALA A 263 2.15 16.48 -4.24
CA ALA A 263 1.43 15.22 -4.13
C ALA A 263 0.10 15.25 -4.92
N LEU A 264 -0.63 16.37 -4.89
CA LEU A 264 -1.90 16.57 -5.60
C LEU A 264 -1.73 16.69 -7.10
N ALA A 265 -0.68 17.39 -7.58
CA ALA A 265 -0.38 17.55 -9.00
C ALA A 265 -0.22 16.21 -9.74
N LYS A 266 0.12 15.16 -8.99
CA LYS A 266 0.15 13.80 -9.49
C LYS A 266 -1.24 13.20 -9.74
N ASN A 267 -2.31 13.81 -9.28
CA ASN A 267 -3.70 13.30 -9.32
C ASN A 267 -3.84 11.89 -8.74
N PRO A 268 -3.48 11.67 -7.48
CA PRO A 268 -3.46 10.34 -6.87
C PRO A 268 -4.87 9.84 -6.54
N ASP A 269 -5.07 8.50 -6.51
CA ASP A 269 -6.29 7.89 -5.96
C ASP A 269 -6.27 7.87 -4.42
N ILE A 270 -5.06 7.75 -3.85
CA ILE A 270 -4.82 7.74 -2.41
C ILE A 270 -3.70 8.73 -2.06
N LEU A 271 -3.97 9.62 -1.11
CA LEU A 271 -3.00 10.52 -0.53
C LEU A 271 -2.63 10.03 0.86
N PHE A 272 -1.38 9.62 1.04
CA PHE A 272 -0.81 9.27 2.32
C PHE A 272 -0.11 10.48 2.95
N ALA A 273 -0.38 10.74 4.23
CA ALA A 273 0.24 11.81 4.98
C ALA A 273 0.80 11.25 6.31
N ASP A 274 2.12 11.22 6.42
CA ASP A 274 2.82 10.75 7.63
C ASP A 274 3.21 11.94 8.48
N GLU A 275 2.56 12.10 9.63
CA GLU A 275 2.70 13.22 10.57
C GLU A 275 2.66 14.61 9.89
N PRO A 276 1.62 14.93 9.09
CA PRO A 276 1.64 16.11 8.22
C PRO A 276 1.65 17.45 8.96
N THR A 277 1.35 17.44 10.27
CA THR A 277 1.31 18.61 11.13
C THR A 277 2.39 18.61 12.22
N GLY A 278 3.19 17.56 12.33
CA GLY A 278 4.10 17.35 13.45
C GLY A 278 5.24 18.35 13.58
N ALA A 279 5.55 19.14 12.54
CA ALA A 279 6.57 20.18 12.54
C ALA A 279 5.97 21.61 12.45
N LEU A 280 4.64 21.76 12.65
CA LEU A 280 3.91 23.00 12.47
C LEU A 280 3.32 23.51 13.78
N ASP A 281 3.17 24.83 13.88
CA ASP A 281 2.34 25.45 14.91
C ASP A 281 0.85 25.16 14.66
N GLU A 282 0.01 25.46 15.64
CA GLU A 282 -1.44 25.18 15.59
C GLU A 282 -2.11 25.79 14.37
N GLU A 283 -1.87 27.09 14.09
CA GLU A 283 -2.51 27.78 12.98
C GLU A 283 -2.19 27.13 11.64
N MET A 284 -0.91 26.85 11.41
CA MET A 284 -0.45 26.20 10.17
C MET A 284 -0.91 24.74 10.10
N GLY A 285 -0.90 24.02 11.21
CA GLY A 285 -1.41 22.67 11.29
C GLY A 285 -2.89 22.56 10.92
N ARG A 286 -3.73 23.46 11.44
CA ARG A 286 -5.17 23.54 11.07
C ARG A 286 -5.37 23.79 9.58
N LYS A 287 -4.63 24.74 9.00
CA LYS A 287 -4.68 25.02 7.55
C LYS A 287 -4.31 23.79 6.71
N VAL A 288 -3.31 23.02 7.13
CA VAL A 288 -2.93 21.78 6.45
C VAL A 288 -4.05 20.74 6.54
N LEU A 289 -4.67 20.54 7.71
CA LEU A 289 -5.80 19.64 7.87
C LEU A 289 -7.00 20.04 7.03
N GLU A 290 -7.34 21.35 6.96
CA GLU A 290 -8.40 21.87 6.10
C GLU A 290 -8.16 21.54 4.63
N ILE A 291 -6.94 21.72 4.13
CA ILE A 291 -6.57 21.39 2.77
C ILE A 291 -6.78 19.87 2.52
N LEU A 292 -6.33 19.03 3.44
CA LEU A 292 -6.49 17.58 3.30
C LEU A 292 -7.98 17.15 3.31
N VAL A 293 -8.79 17.76 4.19
CA VAL A 293 -10.26 17.52 4.24
C VAL A 293 -10.93 18.05 2.97
N LYS A 294 -10.55 19.22 2.48
CA LYS A 294 -11.05 19.79 1.22
C LYS A 294 -10.75 18.86 0.04
N VAL A 295 -9.51 18.39 -0.08
CA VAL A 295 -9.09 17.43 -1.11
C VAL A 295 -9.91 16.14 -1.06
N ASN A 296 -10.15 15.60 0.14
CA ASN A 296 -10.99 14.43 0.29
C ASN A 296 -12.44 14.69 -0.15
N LYS A 297 -13.05 15.76 0.32
CA LYS A 297 -14.47 16.08 0.06
C LYS A 297 -14.74 16.47 -1.40
N GLU A 298 -13.92 17.33 -1.98
CA GLU A 298 -14.14 17.90 -3.32
C GLU A 298 -13.64 16.97 -4.43
N TYR A 299 -12.46 16.36 -4.26
CA TYR A 299 -11.83 15.53 -5.31
C TYR A 299 -12.02 14.03 -5.10
N LYS A 300 -12.72 13.63 -4.01
CA LYS A 300 -12.99 12.23 -3.68
C LYS A 300 -11.72 11.38 -3.55
N THR A 301 -10.58 12.01 -3.34
CA THR A 301 -9.33 11.33 -3.06
C THR A 301 -9.41 10.68 -1.68
N THR A 302 -9.07 9.41 -1.55
CA THR A 302 -8.93 8.78 -0.23
C THR A 302 -7.71 9.36 0.47
N VAL A 303 -7.89 9.92 1.66
CA VAL A 303 -6.80 10.52 2.46
C VAL A 303 -6.52 9.64 3.66
N ILE A 304 -5.26 9.27 3.87
CA ILE A 304 -4.83 8.45 5.00
C ILE A 304 -3.74 9.20 5.76
N VAL A 305 -4.06 9.62 6.97
CA VAL A 305 -3.17 10.38 7.86
C VAL A 305 -2.67 9.46 8.96
N VAL A 306 -1.35 9.39 9.15
CA VAL A 306 -0.74 8.79 10.34
C VAL A 306 -0.37 9.91 11.30
N THR A 307 -0.79 9.80 12.54
CA THR A 307 -0.44 10.77 13.57
C THR A 307 -0.45 10.15 14.97
N HIS A 308 0.20 10.80 15.89
CA HIS A 308 0.11 10.49 17.32
C HIS A 308 -0.84 11.45 18.06
N ASN A 309 -1.33 12.52 17.41
CA ASN A 309 -2.29 13.45 17.99
C ASN A 309 -3.72 12.89 17.91
N PRO A 310 -4.35 12.51 19.05
CA PRO A 310 -5.68 11.89 19.04
C PRO A 310 -6.79 12.86 18.62
N ASN A 311 -6.60 14.18 18.75
CA ASN A 311 -7.61 15.14 18.37
C ASN A 311 -7.83 15.20 16.84
N ILE A 312 -6.81 14.88 16.06
CA ILE A 312 -6.95 14.77 14.60
C ILE A 312 -7.92 13.65 14.19
N ALA A 313 -8.09 12.61 15.03
CA ALA A 313 -9.07 11.55 14.77
C ALA A 313 -10.51 12.08 14.67
N LYS A 314 -10.83 13.18 15.33
CA LYS A 314 -12.18 13.76 15.32
C LYS A 314 -12.64 14.20 13.93
N ILE A 315 -11.71 14.53 13.02
CA ILE A 315 -12.01 14.93 11.63
C ILE A 315 -12.11 13.75 10.66
N ALA A 316 -11.82 12.52 11.10
CA ALA A 316 -11.81 11.34 10.25
C ALA A 316 -13.21 10.71 10.11
N ASN A 317 -13.45 10.07 8.94
CA ASN A 317 -14.57 9.15 8.76
C ASN A 317 -14.25 7.78 9.41
N THR A 318 -13.00 7.35 9.31
CA THR A 318 -12.53 6.07 9.86
C THR A 318 -11.26 6.28 10.66
N VAL A 319 -11.23 5.77 11.90
CA VAL A 319 -10.05 5.81 12.77
C VAL A 319 -9.56 4.40 13.05
N ILE A 320 -8.27 4.16 12.80
CA ILE A 320 -7.59 2.89 13.03
C ILE A 320 -6.63 3.04 14.19
N HIS A 321 -6.84 2.30 15.25
CA HIS A 321 -5.92 2.24 16.38
C HIS A 321 -4.98 1.06 16.23
N ILE A 322 -3.66 1.33 16.10
CA ILE A 322 -2.63 0.30 16.02
C ILE A 322 -1.86 0.24 17.33
N LYS A 323 -1.84 -0.95 17.95
CA LYS A 323 -1.12 -1.22 19.19
C LYS A 323 -0.41 -2.57 19.09
N ASN A 324 0.87 -2.62 19.43
CA ASN A 324 1.66 -3.86 19.41
C ASN A 324 1.64 -4.64 18.08
N GLY A 325 1.47 -3.96 16.96
CA GLY A 325 1.45 -4.55 15.61
C GLY A 325 0.13 -5.19 15.20
N ILE A 326 -0.96 -4.95 15.93
CA ILE A 326 -2.32 -5.37 15.58
C ILE A 326 -3.25 -4.16 15.52
N ILE A 327 -4.42 -4.31 14.90
CA ILE A 327 -5.51 -3.34 15.02
C ILE A 327 -6.20 -3.60 16.36
N ASP A 328 -6.08 -2.65 17.26
CA ASP A 328 -6.67 -2.69 18.60
C ASP A 328 -8.13 -2.25 18.56
N ASN A 329 -8.43 -1.21 17.75
CA ASN A 329 -9.78 -0.69 17.57
C ASN A 329 -9.96 -0.10 16.17
N LEU A 330 -11.19 -0.13 15.66
CA LEU A 330 -11.63 0.49 14.41
C LEU A 330 -12.91 1.26 14.66
N GLU A 331 -12.88 2.56 14.47
CA GLU A 331 -14.01 3.45 14.69
C GLU A 331 -14.48 4.05 13.37
N HIS A 332 -15.79 4.16 13.21
CA HIS A 332 -16.43 4.87 12.11
C HIS A 332 -17.18 6.08 12.65
N ASN A 333 -16.86 7.26 12.14
CA ASN A 333 -17.48 8.51 12.51
C ASN A 333 -18.37 9.01 11.37
N ALA A 334 -19.68 9.01 11.62
CA ALA A 334 -20.66 9.49 10.65
C ALA A 334 -20.66 11.03 10.51
N HIS A 335 -20.15 11.76 11.51
CA HIS A 335 -20.15 13.21 11.58
C HIS A 335 -18.76 13.75 11.93
N PRO A 336 -17.79 13.71 10.99
CA PRO A 336 -16.45 14.24 11.21
C PRO A 336 -16.51 15.73 11.59
N ALA A 337 -15.73 16.13 12.58
CA ALA A 337 -15.62 17.50 13.03
C ALA A 337 -14.92 18.40 11.99
N ASP A 338 -15.15 19.71 12.09
CA ASP A 338 -14.39 20.67 11.33
C ASP A 338 -12.95 20.80 11.89
N PRO A 339 -11.91 20.82 11.07
CA PRO A 339 -10.53 21.03 11.53
C PRO A 339 -10.32 22.29 12.40
N GLN A 340 -11.16 23.31 12.22
CA GLN A 340 -11.08 24.54 13.02
C GLN A 340 -11.59 24.36 14.46
N THR A 341 -12.44 23.35 14.70
CA THR A 341 -13.10 23.14 16.00
C THR A 341 -12.41 22.13 16.91
N ILE A 342 -11.43 21.37 16.40
CA ILE A 342 -10.71 20.38 17.22
C ILE A 342 -9.75 21.09 18.17
N GLU A 343 -9.58 20.55 19.38
CA GLU A 343 -8.53 21.00 20.30
C GLU A 343 -7.15 20.65 19.72
N TRP A 344 -6.20 21.57 19.85
CA TRP A 344 -4.81 21.31 19.45
C TRP A 344 -4.04 20.77 20.66
N ALA A 345 -3.34 19.62 20.50
CA ALA A 345 -2.56 18.98 21.55
C ALA A 345 -1.07 19.23 21.35
#